data_45fec9d2a2ba5928e7571350a2756c40
#
_entry.id   45fec9d2a2ba5928e7571350a2756c40
#
_cell.length_a   1.000
_cell.length_b   1.000
_cell.length_c   1.000
_cell.angle_alpha   90.00
_cell.angle_beta   90.00
_cell.angle_gamma   90.00
#
_symmetry.space_group_name_H-M   'P 1'
#
loop_
_entity.id
_entity.type
_entity.pdbx_description
1 polymer ?
#
loop_
_entity_poly.entity_id
_entity_poly.type
_entity_poly.pdbx_seq_one_letter_code
_entity_poly.pdbx_strand_id
1 'polypeptide(L)'
;RRIISWGSNVDITLEDSDKIYKEKFLLSLIKQSNYLVNNLNRLFNGQTKIICCSAIILSGMMFKENQSSYKEGIKELEKIIKNYFDGEGFPKSRNPEEVFICLKYLILIREWLREAQRATPDFLNEIITKCGNCYKLLCNSNNQFPLFNGATEINHKDFDTFLKNLKYKFTEKNEASDIIKVKKKKFEFFIDCGNPPPNTFAKYYQAG
;
A
#
# COMPACT_ATOMS: atom_id res chain seq x y z
N ARG A 1 -8.88 -7.37 1.15
CA ARG A 1 -8.41 -7.38 2.56
C ARG A 1 -8.54 -8.77 3.19
N ARG A 2 -9.68 -9.48 3.06
CA ARG A 2 -9.90 -10.81 3.68
C ARG A 2 -8.81 -11.83 3.32
N ILE A 3 -8.43 -11.96 2.04
CA ILE A 3 -7.36 -12.87 1.60
C ILE A 3 -6.05 -12.56 2.31
N ILE A 4 -5.72 -11.27 2.45
CA ILE A 4 -4.50 -10.84 3.13
C ILE A 4 -4.55 -11.21 4.61
N SER A 5 -5.64 -10.84 5.31
CA SER A 5 -5.79 -11.16 6.73
C SER A 5 -5.76 -12.65 7.01
N TRP A 6 -6.46 -13.45 6.22
CA TRP A 6 -6.52 -14.89 6.39
C TRP A 6 -5.23 -15.60 5.95
N GLY A 7 -4.64 -15.14 4.83
CA GLY A 7 -3.39 -15.70 4.30
C GLY A 7 -2.19 -15.42 5.21
N SER A 8 -2.09 -14.22 5.76
CA SER A 8 -0.99 -13.87 6.68
C SER A 8 -1.11 -14.52 8.06
N ASN A 9 -2.26 -15.09 8.41
CA ASN A 9 -2.51 -15.72 9.71
C ASN A 9 -3.00 -17.17 9.55
N VAL A 10 -2.63 -17.83 8.47
CA VAL A 10 -3.14 -19.18 8.14
C VAL A 10 -2.77 -20.19 9.21
N ASP A 11 -1.56 -20.12 9.74
CA ASP A 11 -1.08 -21.06 10.77
C ASP A 11 -1.93 -20.95 12.04
N ILE A 12 -2.14 -19.72 12.55
CA ILE A 12 -2.98 -19.47 13.72
C ILE A 12 -4.43 -19.89 13.47
N THR A 13 -4.96 -19.58 12.27
CA THR A 13 -6.37 -19.86 11.91
C THR A 13 -6.63 -21.36 11.80
N LEU A 14 -5.62 -22.15 11.42
CA LEU A 14 -5.77 -23.58 11.15
C LEU A 14 -5.13 -24.49 12.20
N GLU A 15 -4.50 -23.95 13.26
CA GLU A 15 -3.70 -24.71 14.23
C GLU A 15 -4.47 -25.92 14.79
N ASP A 16 -5.65 -25.71 15.35
CA ASP A 16 -6.47 -26.75 15.96
C ASP A 16 -7.67 -27.22 15.10
N SER A 17 -7.65 -26.89 13.80
CA SER A 17 -8.79 -27.17 12.94
C SER A 17 -8.75 -28.59 12.37
N ASP A 18 -9.92 -29.19 12.18
CA ASP A 18 -10.06 -30.48 11.50
C ASP A 18 -9.70 -30.37 9.99
N LYS A 19 -9.47 -31.52 9.36
CA LYS A 19 -9.08 -31.60 7.95
C LYS A 19 -10.13 -31.00 7.01
N ILE A 20 -11.41 -31.22 7.30
CA ILE A 20 -12.51 -30.75 6.43
C ILE A 20 -12.58 -29.22 6.46
N TYR A 21 -12.41 -28.62 7.65
CA TYR A 21 -12.37 -27.17 7.79
C TYR A 21 -11.16 -26.58 7.03
N LYS A 22 -9.96 -27.17 7.20
CA LYS A 22 -8.74 -26.75 6.51
C LYS A 22 -8.94 -26.72 4.99
N GLU A 23 -9.46 -27.80 4.42
CA GLU A 23 -9.74 -27.90 2.99
C GLU A 23 -10.74 -26.81 2.52
N LYS A 24 -11.85 -26.64 3.22
CA LYS A 24 -12.86 -25.62 2.89
C LYS A 24 -12.28 -24.19 2.96
N PHE A 25 -11.47 -23.92 3.98
CA PHE A 25 -10.82 -22.62 4.16
C PHE A 25 -9.88 -22.31 3.01
N LEU A 26 -8.97 -23.23 2.68
CA LEU A 26 -8.01 -23.07 1.59
C LEU A 26 -8.71 -22.93 0.23
N LEU A 27 -9.72 -23.77 -0.04
CA LEU A 27 -10.53 -23.64 -1.27
C LEU A 27 -11.26 -22.29 -1.35
N SER A 28 -11.72 -21.76 -0.22
CA SER A 28 -12.34 -20.41 -0.19
C SER A 28 -11.33 -19.31 -0.55
N LEU A 29 -10.10 -19.38 -0.06
CA LEU A 29 -9.04 -18.44 -0.40
C LEU A 29 -8.70 -18.50 -1.89
N ILE A 30 -8.54 -19.69 -2.45
CA ILE A 30 -8.27 -19.90 -3.88
C ILE A 30 -9.40 -19.31 -4.74
N LYS A 31 -10.66 -19.59 -4.42
CA LYS A 31 -11.82 -19.05 -5.14
C LYS A 31 -11.87 -17.52 -5.11
N GLN A 32 -11.61 -16.92 -3.93
CA GLN A 32 -11.58 -15.47 -3.77
C GLN A 32 -10.41 -14.84 -4.58
N SER A 33 -9.26 -15.49 -4.59
CA SER A 33 -8.10 -15.04 -5.37
C SER A 33 -8.40 -15.07 -6.87
N ASN A 34 -8.96 -16.17 -7.38
CA ASN A 34 -9.32 -16.30 -8.79
C ASN A 34 -10.37 -15.25 -9.19
N TYR A 35 -11.33 -14.97 -8.31
CA TYR A 35 -12.28 -13.89 -8.54
C TYR A 35 -11.60 -12.51 -8.66
N LEU A 36 -10.61 -12.22 -7.81
CA LEU A 36 -9.85 -10.97 -7.90
C LEU A 36 -9.05 -10.86 -9.18
N VAL A 37 -8.35 -11.91 -9.58
CA VAL A 37 -7.59 -11.95 -10.85
C VAL A 37 -8.50 -11.64 -12.03
N ASN A 38 -9.64 -12.33 -12.13
CA ASN A 38 -10.58 -12.16 -13.25
C ASN A 38 -11.25 -10.78 -13.30
N ASN A 39 -11.28 -10.04 -12.19
CA ASN A 39 -11.94 -8.73 -12.11
C ASN A 39 -10.94 -7.56 -11.92
N LEU A 40 -9.65 -7.81 -11.83
CA LEU A 40 -8.64 -6.79 -11.55
C LEU A 40 -8.66 -5.63 -12.56
N ASN A 41 -8.86 -5.94 -13.84
CA ASN A 41 -8.91 -4.94 -14.91
C ASN A 41 -10.14 -4.02 -14.85
N ARG A 42 -11.18 -4.41 -14.12
CA ARG A 42 -12.39 -3.59 -13.91
C ARG A 42 -12.23 -2.53 -12.83
N LEU A 43 -11.17 -2.64 -12.03
CA LEU A 43 -10.90 -1.69 -10.97
C LEU A 43 -10.18 -0.46 -11.52
N PHE A 44 -10.57 0.72 -11.01
CA PHE A 44 -9.83 1.94 -11.27
C PHE A 44 -8.41 1.84 -10.67
N ASN A 45 -7.44 2.48 -11.33
CA ASN A 45 -6.10 2.61 -10.77
C ASN A 45 -6.17 3.42 -9.47
N GLY A 46 -5.42 2.95 -8.46
CA GLY A 46 -5.41 3.59 -7.16
C GLY A 46 -5.13 2.61 -6.04
N GLN A 47 -5.28 3.07 -4.80
CA GLN A 47 -5.00 2.29 -3.59
C GLN A 47 -5.75 0.94 -3.56
N THR A 48 -7.01 0.90 -3.99
CA THR A 48 -7.82 -0.34 -4.00
C THR A 48 -7.19 -1.40 -4.89
N LYS A 49 -6.70 -1.00 -6.07
CA LYS A 49 -6.06 -1.94 -7.01
C LYS A 49 -4.72 -2.44 -6.47
N ILE A 50 -3.95 -1.58 -5.76
CA ILE A 50 -2.72 -2.00 -5.04
C ILE A 50 -3.04 -3.06 -3.98
N ILE A 51 -4.10 -2.86 -3.19
CA ILE A 51 -4.56 -3.84 -2.19
C ILE A 51 -4.95 -5.16 -2.86
N CYS A 52 -5.63 -5.12 -4.00
CA CYS A 52 -5.99 -6.32 -4.75
C CYS A 52 -4.75 -7.05 -5.30
N CYS A 53 -3.78 -6.33 -5.86
CA CYS A 53 -2.52 -6.89 -6.30
C CYS A 53 -1.76 -7.55 -5.13
N SER A 54 -1.75 -6.92 -3.94
CA SER A 54 -1.14 -7.50 -2.75
C SER A 54 -1.78 -8.84 -2.38
N ALA A 55 -3.11 -8.94 -2.43
CA ALA A 55 -3.84 -10.18 -2.16
C ALA A 55 -3.54 -11.27 -3.20
N ILE A 56 -3.45 -10.90 -4.48
CA ILE A 56 -3.13 -11.82 -5.58
C ILE A 56 -1.69 -12.33 -5.46
N ILE A 57 -0.73 -11.44 -5.16
CA ILE A 57 0.68 -11.78 -4.96
C ILE A 57 0.82 -12.76 -3.79
N LEU A 58 0.22 -12.47 -2.64
CA LEU A 58 0.25 -13.34 -1.47
C LEU A 58 -0.33 -14.72 -1.80
N SER A 59 -1.53 -14.78 -2.40
CA SER A 59 -2.18 -16.02 -2.79
C SER A 59 -1.35 -16.83 -3.80
N GLY A 60 -0.73 -16.15 -4.78
CA GLY A 60 0.14 -16.80 -5.76
C GLY A 60 1.46 -17.34 -5.19
N MET A 61 1.86 -16.89 -3.98
CA MET A 61 2.98 -17.46 -3.24
C MET A 61 2.54 -18.64 -2.35
N MET A 62 1.33 -18.59 -1.80
CA MET A 62 0.81 -19.62 -0.91
C MET A 62 0.38 -20.89 -1.64
N PHE A 63 -0.19 -20.78 -2.83
CA PHE A 63 -0.80 -21.89 -3.56
C PHE A 63 -0.08 -22.16 -4.87
N LYS A 64 0.34 -23.42 -5.08
CA LYS A 64 1.01 -23.84 -6.31
C LYS A 64 0.13 -23.64 -7.55
N GLU A 65 -1.17 -23.85 -7.40
CA GLU A 65 -2.17 -23.68 -8.44
C GLU A 65 -2.28 -22.21 -8.90
N ASN A 66 -1.92 -21.27 -8.05
CA ASN A 66 -2.00 -19.83 -8.29
C ASN A 66 -0.64 -19.18 -8.65
N GLN A 67 0.38 -19.97 -8.95
CA GLN A 67 1.72 -19.43 -9.23
C GLN A 67 1.75 -18.48 -10.45
N SER A 68 0.91 -18.68 -11.45
CA SER A 68 0.75 -17.75 -12.56
C SER A 68 0.21 -16.38 -12.10
N SER A 69 -0.70 -16.38 -11.12
CA SER A 69 -1.28 -15.17 -10.54
C SER A 69 -0.25 -14.29 -9.82
N TYR A 70 0.78 -14.91 -9.22
CA TYR A 70 1.90 -14.16 -8.64
C TYR A 70 2.58 -13.27 -9.69
N LYS A 71 2.94 -13.84 -10.86
CA LYS A 71 3.61 -13.08 -11.93
C LYS A 71 2.71 -11.96 -12.47
N GLU A 72 1.44 -12.26 -12.66
CA GLU A 72 0.45 -11.27 -13.10
C GLU A 72 0.25 -10.17 -12.07
N GLY A 73 0.15 -10.51 -10.78
CA GLY A 73 0.05 -9.55 -9.69
C GLY A 73 1.24 -8.59 -9.62
N ILE A 74 2.47 -9.07 -9.78
CA ILE A 74 3.68 -8.24 -9.84
C ILE A 74 3.66 -7.32 -11.07
N LYS A 75 3.32 -7.83 -12.25
CA LYS A 75 3.24 -7.05 -13.49
C LYS A 75 2.19 -5.93 -13.40
N GLU A 76 1.00 -6.24 -12.90
CA GLU A 76 -0.05 -5.23 -12.74
C GLU A 76 0.31 -4.22 -11.64
N LEU A 77 0.98 -4.65 -10.56
CA LEU A 77 1.48 -3.74 -9.53
C LEU A 77 2.46 -2.72 -10.13
N GLU A 78 3.43 -3.17 -10.93
CA GLU A 78 4.38 -2.27 -11.61
C GLU A 78 3.66 -1.25 -12.50
N LYS A 79 2.68 -1.70 -13.28
CA LYS A 79 1.87 -0.83 -14.14
C LYS A 79 1.07 0.21 -13.34
N ILE A 80 0.50 -0.21 -12.20
CA ILE A 80 -0.22 0.73 -11.32
C ILE A 80 0.73 1.76 -10.75
N ILE A 81 1.88 1.35 -10.24
CA ILE A 81 2.88 2.25 -9.66
C ILE A 81 3.27 3.35 -10.67
N LYS A 82 3.58 2.97 -11.92
CA LYS A 82 3.93 3.91 -12.98
C LYS A 82 2.82 4.91 -13.32
N ASN A 83 1.57 4.50 -13.19
CA ASN A 83 0.44 5.33 -13.59
C ASN A 83 -0.15 6.16 -12.44
N TYR A 84 -0.07 5.66 -11.21
CA TYR A 84 -0.77 6.22 -10.05
C TYR A 84 0.11 7.15 -9.20
N PHE A 85 1.40 6.89 -9.13
CA PHE A 85 2.32 7.77 -8.41
C PHE A 85 2.98 8.78 -9.36
N ASP A 86 3.37 9.90 -8.78
CA ASP A 86 4.25 10.87 -9.47
C ASP A 86 5.73 10.46 -9.36
N GLY A 87 6.62 11.31 -9.86
CA GLY A 87 8.06 11.05 -9.88
C GLY A 87 8.70 10.94 -8.49
N GLU A 88 8.10 11.54 -7.47
CA GLU A 88 8.59 11.53 -6.08
C GLU A 88 7.89 10.50 -5.18
N GLY A 89 6.90 9.77 -5.71
CA GLY A 89 6.22 8.68 -5.00
C GLY A 89 4.98 9.12 -4.23
N PHE A 90 4.40 10.26 -4.56
CA PHE A 90 3.11 10.69 -4.04
C PHE A 90 1.97 10.21 -4.95
N PRO A 91 0.83 9.73 -4.40
CA PRO A 91 -0.33 9.40 -5.23
C PRO A 91 -0.86 10.61 -5.99
N LYS A 92 -1.19 10.44 -7.27
CA LYS A 92 -1.75 11.51 -8.12
C LYS A 92 -3.12 12.01 -7.67
N SER A 93 -3.79 11.31 -6.76
CA SER A 93 -4.99 11.79 -6.08
C SER A 93 -4.72 12.96 -5.13
N ARG A 94 -3.46 13.18 -4.77
CA ARG A 94 -2.98 14.16 -3.80
C ARG A 94 -3.58 13.98 -2.39
N ASN A 95 -4.05 12.78 -2.07
CA ASN A 95 -4.63 12.44 -0.78
C ASN A 95 -3.54 11.87 0.17
N PRO A 96 -3.24 12.53 1.31
CA PRO A 96 -2.27 12.05 2.28
C PRO A 96 -2.55 10.65 2.85
N GLU A 97 -3.82 10.30 3.05
CA GLU A 97 -4.21 8.98 3.54
C GLU A 97 -3.77 7.86 2.60
N GLU A 98 -3.83 8.10 1.29
CA GLU A 98 -3.43 7.12 0.29
C GLU A 98 -1.93 6.84 0.30
N VAL A 99 -1.09 7.81 0.70
CA VAL A 99 0.36 7.58 0.93
C VAL A 99 0.56 6.50 2.00
N PHE A 100 -0.11 6.65 3.14
CA PHE A 100 -0.05 5.67 4.24
C PHE A 100 -0.53 4.29 3.80
N ILE A 101 -1.72 4.22 3.18
CA ILE A 101 -2.32 2.95 2.78
C ILE A 101 -1.45 2.25 1.74
N CYS A 102 -1.00 2.98 0.71
CA CYS A 102 -0.15 2.40 -0.33
C CYS A 102 1.18 1.91 0.24
N LEU A 103 1.87 2.74 1.03
CA LEU A 103 3.14 2.36 1.65
C LEU A 103 3.01 1.08 2.48
N LYS A 104 1.95 0.98 3.28
CA LYS A 104 1.67 -0.21 4.09
C LYS A 104 1.62 -1.49 3.25
N TYR A 105 0.85 -1.48 2.16
CA TYR A 105 0.70 -2.67 1.33
C TYR A 105 1.94 -2.96 0.47
N LEU A 106 2.65 -1.95 0.00
CA LEU A 106 3.92 -2.12 -0.71
C LEU A 106 4.99 -2.77 0.19
N ILE A 107 5.08 -2.33 1.44
CA ILE A 107 5.98 -2.95 2.43
C ILE A 107 5.56 -4.38 2.74
N LEU A 108 4.27 -4.66 2.93
CA LEU A 108 3.80 -6.03 3.16
C LEU A 108 4.20 -6.96 2.01
N ILE A 109 4.04 -6.54 0.75
CA ILE A 109 4.49 -7.34 -0.41
C ILE A 109 5.99 -7.62 -0.31
N ARG A 110 6.81 -6.61 -0.01
CA ARG A 110 8.27 -6.78 0.12
C ARG A 110 8.63 -7.76 1.22
N GLU A 111 7.99 -7.65 2.38
CA GLU A 111 8.26 -8.57 3.50
C GLU A 111 7.86 -10.01 3.17
N TRP A 112 6.70 -10.23 2.55
CA TRP A 112 6.31 -11.57 2.08
C TRP A 112 7.27 -12.15 1.04
N LEU A 113 7.79 -11.31 0.11
CA LEU A 113 8.81 -11.75 -0.84
C LEU A 113 10.09 -12.18 -0.11
N ARG A 114 10.51 -11.40 0.90
CA ARG A 114 11.68 -11.70 1.72
C ARG A 114 11.51 -13.01 2.50
N GLU A 115 10.36 -13.20 3.15
CA GLU A 115 10.04 -14.43 3.87
C GLU A 115 10.01 -15.65 2.95
N ALA A 116 9.47 -15.49 1.75
CA ALA A 116 9.46 -16.52 0.71
C ALA A 116 10.80 -16.70 -0.02
N GLN A 117 11.87 -16.01 0.40
CA GLN A 117 13.20 -16.02 -0.22
C GLN A 117 13.17 -15.71 -1.73
N ARG A 118 12.27 -14.82 -2.15
CA ARG A 118 12.16 -14.36 -3.52
C ARG A 118 12.82 -13.00 -3.71
N ALA A 119 13.41 -12.79 -4.87
CA ALA A 119 14.00 -11.49 -5.23
C ALA A 119 12.92 -10.40 -5.22
N THR A 120 13.22 -9.29 -4.58
CA THR A 120 12.37 -8.09 -4.60
C THR A 120 12.63 -7.32 -5.89
N PRO A 121 11.61 -7.03 -6.70
CA PRO A 121 11.77 -6.21 -7.90
C PRO A 121 12.28 -4.79 -7.57
N ASP A 122 13.16 -4.24 -8.42
CA ASP A 122 13.75 -2.91 -8.20
C ASP A 122 12.71 -1.81 -8.10
N PHE A 123 11.68 -1.84 -8.95
CA PHE A 123 10.60 -0.86 -8.91
C PHE A 123 9.87 -0.83 -7.55
N LEU A 124 9.78 -1.98 -6.86
CA LEU A 124 9.14 -2.06 -5.55
C LEU A 124 10.00 -1.41 -4.47
N ASN A 125 11.32 -1.61 -4.50
CA ASN A 125 12.25 -0.95 -3.59
C ASN A 125 12.26 0.57 -3.81
N GLU A 126 12.26 0.99 -5.07
CA GLU A 126 12.23 2.40 -5.46
C GLU A 126 10.98 3.11 -4.94
N ILE A 127 9.79 2.55 -5.23
CA ILE A 127 8.52 3.18 -4.82
C ILE A 127 8.36 3.18 -3.29
N ILE A 128 8.78 2.13 -2.58
CA ILE A 128 8.76 2.10 -1.12
C ILE A 128 9.61 3.24 -0.55
N THR A 129 10.80 3.47 -1.10
CA THR A 129 11.68 4.55 -0.66
C THR A 129 11.05 5.92 -0.91
N LYS A 130 10.56 6.17 -2.12
CA LYS A 130 9.92 7.44 -2.50
C LYS A 130 8.66 7.71 -1.68
N CYS A 131 7.73 6.76 -1.66
CA CYS A 131 6.48 6.87 -0.90
C CYS A 131 6.74 6.98 0.61
N GLY A 132 7.77 6.30 1.12
CA GLY A 132 8.19 6.40 2.50
C GLY A 132 8.75 7.78 2.88
N ASN A 133 9.47 8.44 1.98
CA ASN A 133 9.91 9.83 2.16
C ASN A 133 8.70 10.78 2.21
N CYS A 134 7.71 10.58 1.33
CA CYS A 134 6.44 11.33 1.37
C CYS A 134 5.67 11.07 2.69
N TYR A 135 5.62 9.81 3.15
CA TYR A 135 5.04 9.48 4.44
C TYR A 135 5.72 10.25 5.58
N LYS A 136 7.05 10.30 5.59
CA LYS A 136 7.82 11.01 6.61
C LYS A 136 7.61 12.53 6.55
N LEU A 137 7.50 13.11 5.37
CA LEU A 137 7.13 14.52 5.16
C LEU A 137 5.78 14.84 5.80
N LEU A 138 4.76 13.99 5.58
CA LEU A 138 3.39 14.22 6.03
C LEU A 138 3.21 14.08 7.55
N CYS A 139 4.07 13.33 8.24
CA CYS A 139 4.02 13.23 9.70
C CYS A 139 4.38 14.57 10.34
N ASN A 140 3.45 15.16 11.09
CA ASN A 140 3.74 16.36 11.90
C ASN A 140 4.37 15.99 13.24
N SER A 141 4.71 17.00 14.04
CA SER A 141 5.33 16.85 15.36
C SER A 141 4.44 16.10 16.36
N ASN A 142 3.13 16.08 16.15
CA ASN A 142 2.13 15.39 16.98
C ASN A 142 1.78 14.00 16.43
N ASN A 143 2.50 13.50 15.45
CA ASN A 143 2.20 12.26 14.74
C ASN A 143 0.79 12.26 14.10
N GLN A 144 0.41 13.35 13.48
CA GLN A 144 -0.84 13.47 12.71
C GLN A 144 -0.53 13.79 11.26
N PHE A 145 -1.41 13.39 10.36
CA PHE A 145 -1.37 13.73 8.94
C PHE A 145 -2.24 14.95 8.64
N PRO A 146 -1.87 15.74 7.63
CA PRO A 146 -2.73 16.82 7.15
C PRO A 146 -4.01 16.25 6.54
N LEU A 147 -5.15 16.92 6.81
CA LEU A 147 -6.49 16.50 6.39
C LEU A 147 -6.95 17.32 5.20
N PHE A 148 -6.30 17.16 4.05
CA PHE A 148 -6.73 17.77 2.80
C PHE A 148 -7.00 16.71 1.73
N ASN A 149 -7.64 17.12 0.63
CA ASN A 149 -7.95 16.26 -0.53
C ASN A 149 -8.68 14.96 -0.15
N GLY A 150 -9.60 15.03 0.80
CA GLY A 150 -10.42 13.89 1.24
C GLY A 150 -9.73 12.92 2.18
N ALA A 151 -8.59 13.28 2.76
CA ALA A 151 -7.94 12.48 3.80
C ALA A 151 -8.78 12.46 5.08
N THR A 152 -8.78 11.34 5.76
CA THR A 152 -9.38 11.15 7.08
C THR A 152 -8.31 10.97 8.15
N GLU A 153 -8.69 11.08 9.43
CA GLU A 153 -7.75 10.82 10.51
C GLU A 153 -7.24 9.38 10.46
N ILE A 154 -5.93 9.24 10.58
CA ILE A 154 -5.24 7.95 10.54
C ILE A 154 -4.53 7.72 11.86
N ASN A 155 -4.80 6.58 12.50
CA ASN A 155 -3.93 6.09 13.56
C ASN A 155 -2.80 5.27 12.93
N HIS A 156 -1.60 5.85 12.88
CA HIS A 156 -0.43 5.20 12.29
C HIS A 156 0.63 4.74 13.30
N LYS A 157 0.35 4.83 14.61
CA LYS A 157 1.31 4.44 15.67
C LYS A 157 1.81 3.01 15.56
N ASP A 158 0.89 2.08 15.30
CA ASP A 158 1.25 0.67 15.13
C ASP A 158 2.11 0.47 13.88
N PHE A 159 1.83 1.24 12.83
CA PHE A 159 2.62 1.19 11.61
C PHE A 159 4.03 1.77 11.80
N ASP A 160 4.16 2.86 12.54
CA ASP A 160 5.49 3.40 12.91
C ASP A 160 6.30 2.39 13.72
N THR A 161 5.66 1.68 14.64
CA THR A 161 6.29 0.60 15.40
C THR A 161 6.72 -0.54 14.49
N PHE A 162 5.87 -0.93 13.56
CA PHE A 162 6.18 -1.93 12.54
C PHE A 162 7.37 -1.52 11.66
N LEU A 163 7.39 -0.28 11.17
CA LEU A 163 8.52 0.25 10.39
C LEU A 163 9.85 0.22 11.17
N LYS A 164 9.81 0.60 12.45
CA LYS A 164 11.00 0.57 13.34
C LYS A 164 11.50 -0.85 13.54
N ASN A 165 10.62 -1.81 13.80
CA ASN A 165 10.98 -3.22 13.98
C ASN A 165 11.63 -3.81 12.73
N LEU A 166 11.15 -3.44 11.56
CA LEU A 166 11.72 -3.85 10.27
C LEU A 166 12.91 -2.99 9.82
N LYS A 167 13.33 -2.02 10.63
CA LYS A 167 14.47 -1.11 10.38
C LYS A 167 14.33 -0.27 9.09
N TYR A 168 13.08 0.05 8.69
CA TYR A 168 12.87 1.00 7.61
C TYR A 168 13.31 2.40 8.02
N LYS A 169 14.08 3.06 7.16
CA LYS A 169 14.54 4.43 7.34
C LYS A 169 14.16 5.24 6.11
N PHE A 170 13.41 6.33 6.33
CA PHE A 170 13.03 7.27 5.29
C PHE A 170 13.66 8.63 5.56
N THR A 171 13.97 9.34 4.49
CA THR A 171 14.57 10.69 4.59
C THR A 171 13.50 11.70 4.96
N GLU A 172 13.76 12.51 5.99
CA GLU A 172 12.92 13.65 6.31
C GLU A 172 13.21 14.77 5.32
N LYS A 173 12.16 15.23 4.65
CA LYS A 173 12.19 16.37 3.73
C LYS A 173 11.17 17.39 4.18
N ASN A 174 11.36 18.66 3.79
CA ASN A 174 10.37 19.71 4.00
C ASN A 174 9.51 19.96 2.77
N GLU A 175 9.83 19.30 1.66
CA GLU A 175 9.13 19.44 0.38
C GLU A 175 9.24 18.14 -0.42
N ALA A 176 8.14 17.71 -1.00
CA ALA A 176 8.06 16.65 -2.01
C ALA A 176 6.73 16.75 -2.74
N SER A 177 6.72 16.48 -4.04
CA SER A 177 5.50 16.44 -4.86
C SER A 177 4.65 17.72 -4.76
N ASP A 178 5.32 18.88 -4.72
CA ASP A 178 4.70 20.20 -4.53
C ASP A 178 3.92 20.34 -3.20
N ILE A 179 4.19 19.48 -2.23
CA ILE A 179 3.71 19.66 -0.85
C ILE A 179 4.85 20.19 -0.02
N ILE A 180 4.61 21.35 0.59
CA ILE A 180 5.57 22.06 1.41
C ILE A 180 5.15 21.96 2.88
N LYS A 181 6.08 21.55 3.73
CA LYS A 181 5.95 21.52 5.18
C LYS A 181 6.71 22.70 5.78
N VAL A 182 6.00 23.60 6.43
CA VAL A 182 6.60 24.75 7.13
C VAL A 182 6.51 24.51 8.63
N LYS A 183 7.67 24.49 9.29
CA LYS A 183 7.78 24.30 10.73
C LYS A 183 8.41 25.53 11.38
N LYS A 184 7.71 26.10 12.36
CA LYS A 184 8.17 27.17 13.23
C LYS A 184 8.03 26.75 14.68
N LYS A 185 8.63 27.49 15.61
CA LYS A 185 8.66 27.15 17.06
C LYS A 185 7.29 26.81 17.67
N LYS A 186 6.22 27.44 17.20
CA LYS A 186 4.87 27.32 17.79
C LYS A 186 3.84 26.67 16.86
N PHE A 187 4.15 26.47 15.59
CA PHE A 187 3.20 25.92 14.62
C PHE A 187 3.91 25.17 13.50
N GLU A 188 3.16 24.29 12.90
CA GLU A 188 3.55 23.49 11.77
C GLU A 188 2.35 23.42 10.82
N PHE A 189 2.56 23.69 9.54
CA PHE A 189 1.51 23.62 8.55
C PHE A 189 2.01 23.06 7.23
N PHE A 190 1.08 22.56 6.45
CA PHE A 190 1.32 21.99 5.13
C PHE A 190 0.61 22.83 4.07
N ILE A 191 1.26 23.01 2.94
CA ILE A 191 0.72 23.70 1.77
C ILE A 191 0.80 22.74 0.60
N ASP A 192 -0.33 22.47 -0.06
CA ASP A 192 -0.39 21.78 -1.33
C ASP A 192 -0.35 22.81 -2.45
N CYS A 193 0.80 22.94 -3.13
CA CYS A 193 1.04 23.87 -4.24
C CYS A 193 0.92 23.15 -5.60
N GLY A 194 0.57 21.86 -5.61
CA GLY A 194 0.55 21.07 -6.83
C GLY A 194 -0.66 21.33 -7.71
N ASN A 195 -0.55 20.93 -8.95
CA ASN A 195 -1.66 20.96 -9.88
C ASN A 195 -2.81 20.07 -9.42
N PRO A 196 -4.08 20.39 -9.75
CA PRO A 196 -5.20 19.52 -9.51
C PRO A 196 -4.95 18.11 -10.06
N PRO A 197 -5.40 17.05 -9.35
CA PRO A 197 -5.22 15.70 -9.85
C PRO A 197 -5.96 15.50 -11.17
N PRO A 198 -5.47 14.60 -12.06
CA PRO A 198 -6.22 14.21 -13.25
C PRO A 198 -7.63 13.73 -12.88
N ASN A 199 -8.62 13.98 -13.73
CA ASN A 199 -10.04 13.65 -13.48
C ASN A 199 -10.28 12.21 -13.00
N THR A 200 -9.47 11.25 -13.45
CA THR A 200 -9.51 9.85 -13.02
C THR A 200 -9.15 9.64 -11.55
N PHE A 201 -8.47 10.60 -10.92
CA PHE A 201 -8.01 10.54 -9.53
C PHE A 201 -8.62 11.63 -8.64
N ALA A 202 -9.43 12.52 -9.24
CA ALA A 202 -9.95 13.73 -8.59
C ALA A 202 -11.18 13.51 -7.69
N LYS A 203 -11.54 12.26 -7.38
CA LYS A 203 -12.81 11.92 -6.70
C LYS A 203 -13.07 12.70 -5.41
N TYR A 204 -12.02 13.09 -4.70
CA TYR A 204 -12.10 13.78 -3.40
C TYR A 204 -11.28 15.06 -3.36
N TYR A 205 -10.75 15.50 -4.51
CA TYR A 205 -9.98 16.73 -4.57
C TYR A 205 -10.88 17.92 -4.26
N GLN A 206 -10.50 18.70 -3.28
CA GLN A 206 -11.12 19.98 -2.96
C GLN A 206 -10.06 21.05 -3.21
N ALA A 207 -10.32 21.91 -4.19
CA ALA A 207 -9.59 23.16 -4.30
C ALA A 207 -9.94 23.99 -3.05
N GLY A 208 -8.97 24.19 -2.16
CA GLY A 208 -9.11 25.04 -1.00
C GLY A 208 -9.10 26.51 -1.42
#